data_777d18fdea062f8ba55d9706196b8f99
#
_entry.id   777d18fdea062f8ba55d9706196b8f99
#
_cell.length_a   1.000
_cell.length_b   1.000
_cell.length_c   1.000
_cell.angle_alpha   90.00
_cell.angle_beta   90.00
_cell.angle_gamma   90.00
#
_symmetry.space_group_name_H-M   'P 1'
#
loop_
_entity.id
_entity.type
_entity.pdbx_description
1 polymer ?
#
loop_
_entity_poly.entity_id
_entity_poly.type
_entity_poly.pdbx_seq_one_letter_code
_entity_poly.pdbx_strand_id
1 'polypeptide(L)'
;LVFDWEAGWLLWTYWVQSLVVGWYARKRMLTVARFSTEGFTSNGQRVPENERGKRSTANFFAIHYGFFHLAYLVFLASQHRVDGWRDLSILLACGISFVYSQRATYAAQHASDLRGKPNLGALMFTPYLRVVPMHLAIMFGGGIEAGPALLIVFTVLKTLSDIGLDAIDRRMAAKSADKTATLPRVVE
;
A
#
# COMPACT_ATOMS: atom_id res chain seq x y z
N LEU A 1 -30.25 1.28 -7.72
CA LEU A 1 -29.51 2.03 -8.78
C LEU A 1 -28.61 3.13 -8.20
N VAL A 2 -29.07 3.94 -7.24
CA VAL A 2 -28.27 5.02 -6.63
C VAL A 2 -27.15 4.45 -5.76
N PHE A 3 -27.41 3.38 -5.01
CA PHE A 3 -26.41 2.74 -4.14
C PHE A 3 -25.32 1.99 -4.90
N ASP A 4 -25.64 1.39 -6.05
CA ASP A 4 -24.66 0.70 -6.89
C ASP A 4 -23.64 1.67 -7.50
N TRP A 5 -24.10 2.87 -7.87
CA TRP A 5 -23.23 3.90 -8.42
C TRP A 5 -22.25 4.44 -7.36
N GLU A 6 -22.72 4.70 -6.13
CA GLU A 6 -21.88 5.16 -5.02
C GLU A 6 -20.81 4.13 -4.64
N ALA A 7 -21.15 2.84 -4.58
CA ALA A 7 -20.19 1.76 -4.29
C ALA A 7 -19.11 1.65 -5.37
N GLY A 8 -19.49 1.70 -6.65
CA GLY A 8 -18.55 1.67 -7.77
C GLY A 8 -17.55 2.81 -7.74
N TRP A 9 -18.01 4.03 -7.45
CA TRP A 9 -17.13 5.20 -7.30
C TRP A 9 -16.14 5.08 -6.16
N LEU A 10 -16.58 4.54 -5.02
CA LEU A 10 -15.72 4.28 -3.88
C LEU A 10 -14.61 3.28 -4.24
N LEU A 11 -14.97 2.20 -4.94
CA LEU A 11 -14.01 1.17 -5.37
C LEU A 11 -13.01 1.71 -6.40
N TRP A 12 -13.45 2.50 -7.39
CA TRP A 12 -12.57 3.15 -8.36
C TRP A 12 -11.58 4.11 -7.68
N THR A 13 -12.09 4.96 -6.79
CA THR A 13 -11.27 5.91 -6.05
C THR A 13 -10.22 5.19 -5.19
N TYR A 14 -10.62 4.11 -4.54
CA TYR A 14 -9.74 3.31 -3.72
C TYR A 14 -8.69 2.56 -4.56
N TRP A 15 -9.07 2.06 -5.74
CA TRP A 15 -8.15 1.43 -6.68
C TRP A 15 -7.07 2.41 -7.14
N VAL A 16 -7.44 3.63 -7.53
CA VAL A 16 -6.49 4.69 -7.89
C VAL A 16 -5.56 5.03 -6.71
N GLN A 17 -6.11 5.18 -5.51
CA GLN A 17 -5.33 5.44 -4.30
C GLN A 17 -4.32 4.32 -4.03
N SER A 18 -4.71 3.07 -4.16
CA SER A 18 -3.83 1.93 -3.90
C SER A 18 -2.70 1.81 -4.93
N LEU A 19 -2.93 2.15 -6.20
CA LEU A 19 -1.87 2.26 -7.21
C LEU A 19 -0.81 3.31 -6.81
N VAL A 20 -1.25 4.49 -6.36
CA VAL A 20 -0.34 5.55 -5.91
C VAL A 20 0.48 5.08 -4.71
N VAL A 21 -0.16 4.44 -3.73
CA VAL A 21 0.53 3.87 -2.56
C VAL A 21 1.55 2.81 -2.97
N GLY A 22 1.19 1.90 -3.87
CA GLY A 22 2.09 0.87 -4.40
C GLY A 22 3.31 1.46 -5.10
N TRP A 23 3.11 2.51 -5.89
CA TRP A 23 4.22 3.24 -6.53
C TRP A 23 5.20 3.81 -5.51
N TYR A 24 4.70 4.52 -4.50
CA TYR A 24 5.56 5.11 -3.47
C TYR A 24 6.20 4.06 -2.57
N ALA A 25 5.54 2.95 -2.30
CA ALA A 25 6.12 1.83 -1.56
C ALA A 25 7.30 1.20 -2.32
N ARG A 26 7.14 0.95 -3.63
CA ARG A 26 8.26 0.50 -4.47
C ARG A 26 9.40 1.50 -4.48
N LYS A 27 9.10 2.79 -4.63
CA LYS A 27 10.11 3.86 -4.57
C LYS A 27 10.84 3.84 -3.24
N ARG A 28 10.12 3.70 -2.11
CA ARG A 28 10.68 3.60 -0.76
C ARG A 28 11.63 2.41 -0.63
N MET A 29 11.22 1.22 -1.10
CA MET A 29 12.10 0.04 -1.10
C MET A 29 13.39 0.27 -1.88
N LEU A 30 13.34 0.96 -3.02
CA LEU A 30 14.52 1.22 -3.86
C LEU A 30 15.45 2.29 -3.31
N THR A 31 14.92 3.26 -2.54
CA THR A 31 15.69 4.40 -2.03
C THR A 31 16.25 4.20 -0.62
N VAL A 32 15.82 3.16 0.11
CA VAL A 32 16.38 2.85 1.42
C VAL A 32 17.86 2.51 1.31
N ALA A 33 18.70 3.19 2.09
CA ALA A 33 20.16 3.01 2.06
C ALA A 33 20.61 1.84 2.97
N ARG A 34 20.06 1.76 4.18
CA ARG A 34 20.31 0.69 5.14
C ARG A 34 19.01 0.00 5.50
N PHE A 35 18.96 -1.32 5.40
CA PHE A 35 17.76 -2.10 5.67
C PHE A 35 18.12 -3.45 6.31
N SER A 36 17.16 -4.08 6.98
CA SER A 36 17.25 -5.43 7.51
C SER A 36 16.36 -6.38 6.70
N THR A 37 16.77 -7.62 6.61
CA THR A 37 15.97 -8.73 6.07
C THR A 37 15.71 -9.81 7.14
N GLU A 38 15.75 -9.42 8.42
CA GLU A 38 15.48 -10.32 9.52
C GLU A 38 14.06 -10.90 9.41
N GLY A 39 13.93 -12.22 9.46
CA GLY A 39 12.63 -12.90 9.29
C GLY A 39 12.07 -12.86 7.87
N PHE A 40 12.78 -12.28 6.89
CA PHE A 40 12.34 -12.20 5.51
C PHE A 40 13.11 -13.17 4.62
N THR A 41 12.40 -14.19 4.13
CA THR A 41 12.94 -15.25 3.28
C THR A 41 12.26 -15.28 1.91
N SER A 42 13.00 -15.72 0.91
CA SER A 42 12.50 -16.01 -0.44
C SER A 42 13.04 -17.37 -0.85
N ASN A 43 12.17 -18.28 -1.30
CA ASN A 43 12.52 -19.66 -1.65
C ASN A 43 13.30 -20.39 -0.51
N GLY A 44 12.88 -20.19 0.74
CA GLY A 44 13.51 -20.81 1.91
C GLY A 44 14.85 -20.21 2.33
N GLN A 45 15.39 -19.24 1.61
CA GLN A 45 16.65 -18.57 1.92
C GLN A 45 16.39 -17.13 2.37
N ARG A 46 17.20 -16.64 3.33
CA ARG A 46 17.15 -15.24 3.74
C ARG A 46 17.50 -14.32 2.57
N VAL A 47 16.67 -13.30 2.35
CA VAL A 47 16.97 -12.28 1.33
C VAL A 47 18.24 -11.54 1.70
N PRO A 48 19.22 -11.41 0.80
CA PRO A 48 20.49 -10.75 1.12
C PRO A 48 20.30 -9.23 1.33
N GLU A 49 21.02 -8.68 2.34
CA GLU A 49 21.01 -7.25 2.68
C GLU A 49 21.93 -6.45 1.73
N ASN A 50 21.68 -6.52 0.42
CA ASN A 50 22.44 -5.82 -0.63
C ASN A 50 21.52 -5.30 -1.73
N GLU A 51 22.08 -4.56 -2.69
CA GLU A 51 21.33 -3.97 -3.80
C GLU A 51 20.57 -5.02 -4.63
N ARG A 52 21.12 -6.21 -4.81
CA ARG A 52 20.45 -7.28 -5.56
C ARG A 52 19.18 -7.75 -4.83
N GLY A 53 19.27 -8.02 -3.52
CA GLY A 53 18.11 -8.42 -2.70
C GLY A 53 17.04 -7.33 -2.67
N LYS A 54 17.45 -6.07 -2.51
CA LYS A 54 16.57 -4.91 -2.55
C LYS A 54 15.81 -4.79 -3.87
N ARG A 55 16.52 -4.83 -5.00
CA ARG A 55 15.92 -4.71 -6.34
C ARG A 55 15.04 -5.91 -6.68
N SER A 56 15.45 -7.13 -6.31
CA SER A 56 14.65 -8.33 -6.51
C SER A 56 13.32 -8.24 -5.76
N THR A 57 13.35 -7.83 -4.48
CA THR A 57 12.14 -7.63 -3.67
C THR A 57 11.23 -6.55 -4.25
N ALA A 58 11.78 -5.40 -4.64
CA ALA A 58 11.00 -4.31 -5.22
C ALA A 58 10.38 -4.67 -6.58
N ASN A 59 11.06 -5.49 -7.39
CA ASN A 59 10.53 -5.97 -8.66
C ASN A 59 9.46 -7.05 -8.47
N PHE A 60 9.70 -8.00 -7.57
CA PHE A 60 8.68 -8.98 -7.18
C PHE A 60 7.40 -8.29 -6.70
N PHE A 61 7.55 -7.32 -5.79
CA PHE A 61 6.44 -6.50 -5.32
C PHE A 61 5.70 -5.84 -6.48
N ALA A 62 6.41 -5.19 -7.40
CA ALA A 62 5.80 -4.47 -8.52
C ALA A 62 4.98 -5.39 -9.43
N ILE A 63 5.52 -6.58 -9.74
CA ILE A 63 4.85 -7.56 -10.60
C ILE A 63 3.63 -8.15 -9.88
N HIS A 64 3.82 -8.63 -8.65
CA HIS A 64 2.77 -9.30 -7.88
C HIS A 64 1.63 -8.33 -7.50
N TYR A 65 1.98 -7.15 -6.99
CA TYR A 65 1.03 -6.11 -6.65
C TYR A 65 0.29 -5.58 -7.89
N GLY A 66 1.03 -5.38 -8.99
CA GLY A 66 0.48 -4.94 -10.28
C GLY A 66 -0.47 -5.97 -10.87
N PHE A 67 -0.19 -7.26 -10.73
CA PHE A 67 -1.08 -8.32 -11.18
C PHE A 67 -2.46 -8.26 -10.50
N PHE A 68 -2.50 -8.08 -9.17
CA PHE A 68 -3.77 -7.90 -8.47
C PHE A 68 -4.51 -6.65 -8.93
N HIS A 69 -3.80 -5.54 -9.15
CA HIS A 69 -4.41 -4.30 -9.62
C HIS A 69 -4.95 -4.42 -11.04
N LEU A 70 -4.30 -5.20 -11.90
CA LEU A 70 -4.83 -5.50 -13.22
C LEU A 70 -6.11 -6.34 -13.13
N ALA A 71 -6.13 -7.37 -12.27
CA ALA A 71 -7.34 -8.17 -12.04
C ALA A 71 -8.50 -7.30 -11.52
N TYR A 72 -8.22 -6.40 -10.57
CA TYR A 72 -9.22 -5.46 -10.06
C TYR A 72 -9.69 -4.45 -11.12
N LEU A 73 -8.79 -3.98 -11.98
CA LEU A 73 -9.16 -3.12 -13.12
C LEU A 73 -10.17 -3.81 -14.03
N VAL A 74 -9.90 -5.07 -14.40
CA VAL A 74 -10.81 -5.86 -15.24
C VAL A 74 -12.17 -6.02 -14.56
N PHE A 75 -12.17 -6.35 -13.26
CA PHE A 75 -13.41 -6.47 -12.49
C PHE A 75 -14.18 -5.13 -12.45
N LEU A 76 -13.53 -4.03 -12.08
CA LEU A 76 -14.18 -2.72 -12.01
C LEU A 76 -14.72 -2.27 -13.36
N ALA A 77 -13.94 -2.46 -14.43
CA ALA A 77 -14.36 -2.10 -15.79
C ALA A 77 -15.55 -2.94 -16.28
N SER A 78 -15.68 -4.19 -15.80
CA SER A 78 -16.79 -5.05 -16.17
C SER A 78 -18.07 -4.78 -15.38
N GLN A 79 -17.95 -4.42 -14.10
CA GLN A 79 -19.10 -4.24 -13.20
C GLN A 79 -19.52 -2.78 -13.02
N HIS A 80 -18.56 -1.86 -13.05
CA HIS A 80 -18.77 -0.43 -12.74
C HIS A 80 -18.10 0.44 -13.81
N ARG A 81 -18.80 0.65 -14.93
CA ARG A 81 -18.24 1.44 -16.04
C ARG A 81 -18.04 2.90 -15.65
N VAL A 82 -16.94 3.46 -16.12
CA VAL A 82 -16.67 4.89 -16.06
C VAL A 82 -17.19 5.48 -17.38
N ASP A 83 -18.27 6.24 -17.30
CA ASP A 83 -18.96 6.76 -18.48
C ASP A 83 -18.71 8.26 -18.65
N GLY A 84 -17.95 8.58 -19.68
CA GLY A 84 -17.76 9.95 -20.13
C GLY A 84 -16.63 10.74 -19.44
N TRP A 85 -16.42 11.96 -19.96
CA TRP A 85 -15.33 12.83 -19.54
C TRP A 85 -15.45 13.35 -18.11
N ARG A 86 -16.69 13.50 -17.62
CA ARG A 86 -16.94 13.95 -16.26
C ARG A 86 -16.36 12.96 -15.25
N ASP A 87 -16.67 11.70 -15.44
CA ASP A 87 -16.24 10.63 -14.54
C ASP A 87 -14.73 10.46 -14.55
N LEU A 88 -14.15 10.45 -15.75
CA LEU A 88 -12.70 10.41 -15.91
C LEU A 88 -12.01 11.61 -15.24
N SER A 89 -12.57 12.83 -15.39
CA SER A 89 -12.00 14.02 -14.77
C SER A 89 -12.03 13.97 -13.24
N ILE A 90 -13.08 13.42 -12.66
CA ILE A 90 -13.18 13.22 -11.19
C ILE A 90 -12.11 12.21 -10.72
N LEU A 91 -11.97 11.07 -11.41
CA LEU A 91 -10.94 10.08 -11.05
C LEU A 91 -9.53 10.64 -11.18
N LEU A 92 -9.27 11.43 -12.22
CA LEU A 92 -7.97 12.11 -12.41
C LEU A 92 -7.72 13.12 -11.28
N ALA A 93 -8.70 13.92 -10.92
CA ALA A 93 -8.58 14.89 -9.82
C ALA A 93 -8.31 14.17 -8.47
N CYS A 94 -9.02 13.07 -8.19
CA CYS A 94 -8.75 12.22 -7.04
C CYS A 94 -7.33 11.66 -7.08
N GLY A 95 -6.89 11.14 -8.23
CA GLY A 95 -5.54 10.61 -8.42
C GLY A 95 -4.46 11.65 -8.14
N ILE A 96 -4.60 12.86 -8.66
CA ILE A 96 -3.68 13.98 -8.42
C ILE A 96 -3.65 14.33 -6.92
N SER A 97 -4.80 14.41 -6.27
CA SER A 97 -4.91 14.65 -4.84
C SER A 97 -4.18 13.57 -4.01
N PHE A 98 -4.35 12.29 -4.38
CA PHE A 98 -3.64 11.19 -3.72
C PHE A 98 -2.13 11.23 -3.93
N VAL A 99 -1.66 11.56 -5.13
CA VAL A 99 -0.22 11.74 -5.41
C VAL A 99 0.35 12.84 -4.53
N TYR A 100 -0.35 13.98 -4.42
CA TYR A 100 0.09 15.10 -3.58
C TYR A 100 0.16 14.71 -2.11
N SER A 101 -0.90 14.10 -1.56
CA SER A 101 -0.95 13.63 -0.19
C SER A 101 0.12 12.56 0.10
N GLN A 102 0.26 11.59 -0.79
CA GLN A 102 1.21 10.50 -0.63
C GLN A 102 2.66 10.96 -0.74
N ARG A 103 2.93 12.06 -1.47
CA ARG A 103 4.26 12.67 -1.55
C ARG A 103 4.74 13.15 -0.18
N ALA A 104 3.86 13.81 0.59
CA ALA A 104 4.18 14.27 1.95
C ALA A 104 4.45 13.08 2.90
N THR A 105 3.58 12.06 2.85
CA THR A 105 3.74 10.82 3.61
C THR A 105 5.06 10.12 3.28
N TYR A 106 5.36 9.99 1.98
CA TYR A 106 6.62 9.41 1.52
C TYR A 106 7.84 10.18 2.03
N ALA A 107 7.82 11.52 1.99
CA ALA A 107 8.92 12.34 2.48
C ALA A 107 9.20 12.11 3.97
N ALA A 108 8.14 12.05 4.79
CA ALA A 108 8.26 11.76 6.22
C ALA A 108 8.80 10.35 6.49
N GLN A 109 8.26 9.34 5.78
CA GLN A 109 8.70 7.95 5.89
C GLN A 109 10.16 7.79 5.43
N HIS A 110 10.54 8.41 4.31
CA HIS A 110 11.90 8.37 3.80
C HIS A 110 12.91 9.01 4.75
N ALA A 111 12.56 10.15 5.36
CA ALA A 111 13.39 10.78 6.38
C ALA A 111 13.56 9.89 7.63
N SER A 112 12.54 9.12 8.00
CA SER A 112 12.64 8.12 9.06
C SER A 112 13.54 6.94 8.68
N ASP A 113 13.40 6.43 7.45
CA ASP A 113 14.21 5.32 6.94
C ASP A 113 15.69 5.65 6.85
N LEU A 114 16.04 6.90 6.52
CA LEU A 114 17.43 7.34 6.49
C LEU A 114 18.09 7.34 7.87
N ARG A 115 17.31 7.55 8.93
CA ARG A 115 17.80 7.54 10.31
C ARG A 115 17.87 6.14 10.91
N GLY A 116 17.11 5.20 10.36
CA GLY A 116 16.98 3.86 10.90
C GLY A 116 17.52 2.74 9.98
N LYS A 117 17.11 1.52 10.32
CA LYS A 117 17.36 0.31 9.52
C LYS A 117 16.03 -0.44 9.36
N PRO A 118 15.11 0.03 8.49
CA PRO A 118 13.80 -0.59 8.32
C PRO A 118 13.91 -2.02 7.80
N ASN A 119 12.92 -2.86 8.13
CA ASN A 119 12.86 -4.21 7.61
C ASN A 119 12.26 -4.21 6.19
N LEU A 120 13.00 -4.74 5.21
CA LEU A 120 12.59 -4.77 3.80
C LEU A 120 11.31 -5.58 3.58
N GLY A 121 11.14 -6.69 4.30
CA GLY A 121 9.92 -7.49 4.25
C GLY A 121 8.71 -6.71 4.74
N ALA A 122 8.83 -5.96 5.84
CA ALA A 122 7.77 -5.10 6.34
C ALA A 122 7.41 -4.00 5.33
N LEU A 123 8.40 -3.37 4.69
CA LEU A 123 8.17 -2.38 3.62
C LEU A 123 7.40 -2.98 2.43
N MET A 124 7.68 -4.24 2.09
CA MET A 124 7.00 -4.94 1.00
C MET A 124 5.57 -5.32 1.38
N PHE A 125 5.33 -5.81 2.60
CA PHE A 125 4.01 -6.32 2.99
C PHE A 125 3.01 -5.22 3.39
N THR A 126 3.47 -4.10 3.91
CA THR A 126 2.62 -2.99 4.37
C THR A 126 1.57 -2.53 3.33
N PRO A 127 1.90 -2.35 2.03
CA PRO A 127 0.91 -1.94 1.02
C PRO A 127 -0.21 -2.96 0.80
N TYR A 128 0.06 -4.26 1.01
CA TYR A 128 -0.96 -5.30 0.82
C TYR A 128 -2.10 -5.19 1.83
N LEU A 129 -1.84 -4.70 3.05
CA LEU A 129 -2.88 -4.49 4.05
C LEU A 129 -3.95 -3.49 3.56
N ARG A 130 -3.59 -2.54 2.69
CA ARG A 130 -4.56 -1.63 2.05
C ARG A 130 -5.40 -2.32 0.97
N VAL A 131 -4.87 -3.35 0.33
CA VAL A 131 -5.60 -4.08 -0.73
C VAL A 131 -6.64 -5.03 -0.13
N VAL A 132 -6.43 -5.49 1.11
CA VAL A 132 -7.34 -6.45 1.78
C VAL A 132 -8.80 -5.99 1.79
N PRO A 133 -9.16 -4.75 2.17
CA PRO A 133 -10.56 -4.32 2.15
C PRO A 133 -11.19 -4.42 0.75
N MET A 134 -10.46 -4.03 -0.30
CA MET A 134 -10.95 -4.12 -1.67
C MET A 134 -11.09 -5.57 -2.13
N HIS A 135 -10.14 -6.43 -1.76
CA HIS A 135 -10.20 -7.85 -2.07
C HIS A 135 -11.44 -8.50 -1.45
N LEU A 136 -11.70 -8.21 -0.18
CA LEU A 136 -12.89 -8.70 0.53
C LEU A 136 -14.18 -8.13 -0.08
N ALA A 137 -14.21 -6.85 -0.44
CA ALA A 137 -15.36 -6.24 -1.10
C ALA A 137 -15.67 -6.91 -2.44
N ILE A 138 -14.66 -7.25 -3.23
CA ILE A 138 -14.83 -7.95 -4.52
C ILE A 138 -15.27 -9.40 -4.31
N MET A 139 -14.66 -10.12 -3.36
CA MET A 139 -15.00 -11.53 -3.09
C MET A 139 -16.43 -11.70 -2.56
N PHE A 140 -16.85 -10.82 -1.65
CA PHE A 140 -18.17 -10.92 -1.01
C PHE A 140 -19.23 -10.07 -1.72
N GLY A 141 -18.83 -9.04 -2.46
CA GLY A 141 -19.76 -8.17 -3.18
C GLY A 141 -20.47 -8.84 -4.38
N GLY A 142 -19.87 -9.88 -4.97
CA GLY A 142 -20.50 -10.66 -6.05
C GLY A 142 -21.59 -11.64 -5.61
N GLY A 143 -21.74 -11.88 -4.29
CA GLY A 143 -22.74 -12.81 -3.74
C GLY A 143 -23.76 -12.19 -2.78
N ILE A 144 -23.54 -10.94 -2.39
CA ILE A 144 -24.46 -10.18 -1.55
C ILE A 144 -25.02 -9.07 -2.45
N GLU A 145 -26.36 -8.94 -2.52
CA GLU A 145 -26.95 -7.76 -3.14
C GLU A 145 -26.24 -6.53 -2.60
N ALA A 146 -25.56 -5.78 -3.48
CA ALA A 146 -24.67 -4.69 -3.12
C ALA A 146 -25.48 -3.57 -2.45
N GLY A 147 -25.73 -3.75 -1.17
CA GLY A 147 -26.51 -2.85 -0.35
C GLY A 147 -25.63 -2.02 0.59
N PRO A 148 -26.25 -1.16 1.41
CA PRO A 148 -25.57 -0.33 2.40
C PRO A 148 -24.62 -1.13 3.33
N ALA A 149 -24.91 -2.41 3.57
CA ALA A 149 -24.09 -3.29 4.39
C ALA A 149 -22.69 -3.50 3.82
N LEU A 150 -22.54 -3.64 2.50
CA LEU A 150 -21.23 -3.77 1.86
C LEU A 150 -20.39 -2.50 2.02
N LEU A 151 -20.99 -1.33 1.86
CA LEU A 151 -20.32 -0.04 2.08
C LEU A 151 -19.87 0.13 3.53
N ILE A 152 -20.70 -0.27 4.50
CA ILE A 152 -20.35 -0.23 5.92
C ILE A 152 -19.18 -1.17 6.20
N VAL A 153 -19.26 -2.42 5.77
CA VAL A 153 -18.20 -3.42 5.96
C VAL A 153 -16.89 -2.94 5.31
N PHE A 154 -16.96 -2.45 4.06
CA PHE A 154 -15.80 -1.91 3.37
C PHE A 154 -15.18 -0.72 4.11
N THR A 155 -16.00 0.24 4.55
CA THR A 155 -15.55 1.44 5.27
C THR A 155 -14.90 1.07 6.60
N VAL A 156 -15.50 0.14 7.35
CA VAL A 156 -14.95 -0.35 8.63
C VAL A 156 -13.62 -1.05 8.39
N LEU A 157 -13.55 -1.98 7.43
CA LEU A 157 -12.31 -2.70 7.11
C LEU A 157 -11.22 -1.75 6.62
N LYS A 158 -11.58 -0.77 5.78
CA LYS A 158 -10.65 0.27 5.32
C LYS A 158 -10.11 1.08 6.50
N THR A 159 -10.98 1.56 7.38
CA THR A 159 -10.59 2.34 8.55
C THR A 159 -9.69 1.54 9.48
N LEU A 160 -10.01 0.28 9.76
CA LEU A 160 -9.17 -0.61 10.56
C LEU A 160 -7.80 -0.86 9.91
N SER A 161 -7.77 -1.03 8.59
CA SER A 161 -6.52 -1.19 7.85
C SER A 161 -5.66 0.07 7.91
N ASP A 162 -6.24 1.25 7.74
CA ASP A 162 -5.52 2.52 7.79
C ASP A 162 -4.97 2.80 9.20
N ILE A 163 -5.75 2.54 10.26
CA ILE A 163 -5.32 2.64 11.66
C ILE A 163 -4.21 1.61 11.97
N GLY A 164 -4.39 0.37 11.51
CA GLY A 164 -3.40 -0.70 11.70
C GLY A 164 -2.06 -0.36 11.04
N LEU A 165 -2.11 0.20 9.83
CA LEU A 165 -0.92 0.63 9.08
C LEU A 165 -0.19 1.77 9.78
N ASP A 166 -0.92 2.77 10.26
CA ASP A 166 -0.35 3.90 11.01
C ASP A 166 0.31 3.40 12.31
N ALA A 167 -0.31 2.45 13.01
CA ALA A 167 0.27 1.83 14.20
C ALA A 167 1.54 1.00 13.88
N ILE A 168 1.57 0.29 12.76
CA ILE A 168 2.75 -0.45 12.30
C ILE A 168 3.88 0.51 11.94
N ASP A 169 3.59 1.56 11.17
CA ASP A 169 4.58 2.57 10.80
C ASP A 169 5.20 3.25 12.04
N ARG A 170 4.38 3.62 13.04
CA ARG A 170 4.86 4.18 14.31
C ARG A 170 5.73 3.20 15.09
N ARG A 171 5.36 1.91 15.15
CA ARG A 171 6.17 0.87 15.82
C ARG A 171 7.49 0.63 15.10
N MET A 172 7.50 0.62 13.76
CA MET A 172 8.72 0.48 12.98
C MET A 172 9.65 1.68 13.21
N ALA A 173 9.13 2.89 13.21
CA ALA A 173 9.89 4.11 13.49
C ALA A 173 10.49 4.10 14.91
N ALA A 174 9.72 3.73 15.93
CA ALA A 174 10.17 3.63 17.31
C ALA A 174 11.27 2.57 17.48
N LYS A 175 11.10 1.37 16.91
CA LYS A 175 12.09 0.29 16.95
C LYS A 175 13.38 0.66 16.21
N SER A 176 13.28 1.44 15.15
CA SER A 176 14.45 1.94 14.42
C SER A 176 15.23 2.98 15.22
N ALA A 177 14.54 3.85 15.96
CA ALA A 177 15.13 4.87 16.83
C ALA A 177 15.85 4.22 18.03
N ASP A 178 15.25 3.22 18.67
CA ASP A 178 15.82 2.48 19.80
C ASP A 178 17.12 1.74 19.42
N LYS A 179 17.13 1.07 18.27
CA LYS A 179 18.34 0.42 17.74
C LYS A 179 19.48 1.40 17.44
N THR A 180 19.16 2.65 17.12
CA THR A 180 20.17 3.68 16.86
C THR A 180 20.74 4.24 18.17
N ALA A 181 19.92 4.32 19.21
CA ALA A 181 20.34 4.79 20.54
C ALA A 181 21.26 3.79 21.28
N THR A 182 21.14 2.50 20.97
CA THR A 182 21.93 1.41 21.60
C THR A 182 23.28 1.15 20.94
N LEU A 183 23.63 1.82 19.83
CA LEU A 183 24.97 1.72 19.24
C LEU A 183 25.97 2.50 20.09
N PRO A 184 27.11 1.88 20.52
CA PRO A 184 28.13 2.59 21.25
C PRO A 184 28.64 3.78 20.41
N ARG A 185 28.69 4.98 21.03
CA ARG A 185 29.39 6.11 20.40
C ARG A 185 30.85 5.70 20.22
N VAL A 186 31.28 5.56 18.98
CA VAL A 186 32.70 5.49 18.66
C VAL A 186 33.26 6.85 19.04
N VAL A 187 33.98 6.89 20.16
CA VAL A 187 34.73 8.08 20.59
C VAL A 187 35.96 8.10 19.68
N GLU A 188 36.02 9.12 18.81
CA GLU A 188 37.26 9.49 18.10
C GLU A 188 38.25 10.12 19.03
#